data_ba9e3eb2a51b84b6caaa228b79a88e53
#
_entry.id   ba9e3eb2a51b84b6caaa228b79a88e53
#
_cell.length_a   1.000
_cell.length_b   1.000
_cell.length_c   1.000
_cell.angle_alpha   90.00
_cell.angle_beta   90.00
_cell.angle_gamma   90.00
#
_symmetry.space_group_name_H-M   'P 1'
#
loop_
_entity.id
_entity.type
_entity.pdbx_description
1 polymer ?
#
loop_
_entity_poly.entity_id
_entity_poly.type
_entity_poly.pdbx_seq_one_letter_code
_entity_poly.pdbx_strand_id
1 'polypeptide(L)'
;MIDMVQRPAPYSKPRFEVTADLIGKYINQVLWSDVNPVGKIVGIKGKTKVLIQPVVAGENKSMKEMTFVPGGFVGTYTNQHIQSYDFFEKGEVYEVSLSTSSMKRNHWKIADAPHKFYDYNF
;
A
#
# COMPACT_ATOMS: atom_id res chain seq x y z
N MET A 1 -5.76 11.23 42.50
CA MET A 1 -5.89 10.96 41.76
C MET A 1 -5.37 10.72 40.94
N ILE A 2 -5.32 10.55 40.75
CA ILE A 2 -5.01 10.36 40.00
C ILE A 2 -4.89 10.04 39.00
N ASP A 3 -5.21 9.51 39.20
CA ASP A 3 -5.18 8.78 38.21
C ASP A 3 -5.28 9.42 37.00
N MET A 4 -5.90 10.35 36.87
CA MET A 4 -6.01 11.03 35.69
C MET A 4 -4.72 11.42 35.12
N VAL A 5 -3.72 11.54 35.90
CA VAL A 5 -2.42 11.82 35.33
C VAL A 5 -1.81 10.62 34.65
N GLN A 6 -2.30 9.46 34.98
CA GLN A 6 -1.76 8.29 34.35
C GLN A 6 -2.45 8.00 33.04
N ARG A 7 -3.60 8.59 32.80
CA ARG A 7 -4.29 8.34 31.59
C ARG A 7 -3.75 9.16 30.45
N PRO A 8 -3.61 8.60 29.24
CA PRO A 8 -3.31 9.42 28.09
C PRO A 8 -4.47 10.37 27.82
N ALA A 9 -4.21 11.44 27.12
CA ALA A 9 -5.25 12.35 26.71
C ALA A 9 -6.27 11.61 25.88
N PRO A 10 -7.56 11.92 26.04
CA PRO A 10 -8.60 11.16 25.32
C PRO A 10 -8.46 11.19 23.81
N TYR A 11 -7.88 12.26 23.27
CA TYR A 11 -7.71 12.40 21.83
C TYR A 11 -6.33 11.94 21.35
N SER A 12 -5.51 11.38 22.24
CA SER A 12 -4.21 10.86 21.84
C SER A 12 -4.40 9.58 21.05
N LYS A 13 -3.75 9.49 19.91
CA LYS A 13 -3.79 8.29 19.09
C LYS A 13 -2.64 7.37 19.45
N PRO A 14 -2.84 6.06 19.41
CA PRO A 14 -1.74 5.14 19.61
C PRO A 14 -0.66 5.40 18.57
N ARG A 15 0.58 5.28 18.98
CA ARG A 15 1.69 5.36 18.07
C ARG A 15 1.76 4.09 17.26
N PHE A 16 2.02 4.22 15.97
CA PHE A 16 2.36 3.06 15.16
C PHE A 16 3.74 2.58 15.57
N GLU A 17 3.85 1.31 15.89
CA GLU A 17 5.12 0.69 16.25
C GLU A 17 5.46 -0.40 15.26
N VAL A 18 6.75 -0.46 14.89
CA VAL A 18 7.26 -1.49 14.01
C VAL A 18 7.59 -2.70 14.87
N THR A 19 6.98 -3.85 14.55
CA THR A 19 7.18 -5.10 15.28
C THR A 19 7.59 -6.20 14.30
N ALA A 20 8.13 -7.29 14.86
CA ALA A 20 8.67 -8.37 14.03
C ALA A 20 7.62 -9.07 13.16
N ASP A 21 6.35 -9.01 13.54
CA ASP A 21 5.29 -9.62 12.74
C ASP A 21 5.02 -8.87 11.45
N LEU A 22 5.61 -7.70 11.25
CA LEU A 22 5.52 -7.01 9.96
C LEU A 22 6.43 -7.63 8.90
N ILE A 23 7.45 -8.40 9.30
CA ILE A 23 8.33 -9.04 8.32
C ILE A 23 7.52 -10.02 7.48
N GLY A 24 7.62 -9.89 6.17
CA GLY A 24 6.84 -10.67 5.22
C GLY A 24 5.58 -9.99 4.75
N LYS A 25 5.17 -8.91 5.39
CA LYS A 25 4.03 -8.13 4.93
C LYS A 25 4.45 -7.17 3.83
N TYR A 26 3.48 -6.61 3.14
CA TYR A 26 3.71 -5.72 2.01
C TYR A 26 3.17 -4.34 2.30
N ILE A 27 3.79 -3.34 1.69
CA ILE A 27 3.29 -1.98 1.70
C ILE A 27 2.73 -1.70 0.32
N ASN A 28 1.50 -1.24 0.27
CA ASN A 28 0.85 -0.78 -0.96
C ASN A 28 0.49 0.68 -0.81
N GLN A 29 0.56 1.42 -1.91
CA GLN A 29 0.12 2.80 -1.94
C GLN A 29 -1.29 2.86 -2.52
N VAL A 30 -2.20 3.48 -1.79
CA VAL A 30 -3.59 3.59 -2.19
C VAL A 30 -3.89 5.06 -2.45
N LEU A 31 -4.03 5.41 -3.72
CA LEU A 31 -4.32 6.77 -4.16
C LEU A 31 -5.67 6.77 -4.86
N TRP A 32 -6.68 7.28 -4.17
CA TRP A 32 -8.05 7.33 -4.70
C TRP A 32 -8.48 5.96 -5.20
N SER A 33 -8.66 5.81 -6.51
CA SER A 33 -9.08 4.53 -7.09
C SER A 33 -7.90 3.68 -7.59
N ASP A 34 -6.66 4.15 -7.44
CA ASP A 34 -5.50 3.39 -7.86
C ASP A 34 -4.78 2.77 -6.68
N VAL A 35 -4.29 1.55 -6.85
CA VAL A 35 -3.47 0.86 -5.87
C VAL A 35 -2.19 0.39 -6.55
N ASN A 36 -1.06 0.67 -5.92
CA ASN A 36 0.24 0.27 -6.44
C ASN A 36 1.07 -0.40 -5.35
N PRO A 37 1.83 -1.45 -5.68
CA PRO A 37 2.72 -2.05 -4.71
C PRO A 37 3.93 -1.13 -4.48
N VAL A 38 4.39 -1.08 -3.24
CA VAL A 38 5.62 -0.36 -2.90
C VAL A 38 6.72 -1.36 -2.64
N GLY A 39 6.50 -2.32 -1.77
CA GLY A 39 7.52 -3.32 -1.48
C GLY A 39 7.12 -4.27 -0.38
N LYS A 40 8.01 -5.24 -0.16
CA LYS A 40 7.86 -6.24 0.88
C LYS A 40 8.76 -5.88 2.05
N ILE A 41 8.23 -5.95 3.25
CA ILE A 41 9.02 -5.71 4.45
C ILE A 41 9.89 -6.95 4.69
N VAL A 42 11.19 -6.79 4.58
CA VAL A 42 12.14 -7.90 4.71
C VAL A 42 12.97 -7.81 5.98
N GLY A 43 12.88 -6.72 6.70
CA GLY A 43 13.63 -6.57 7.94
C GLY A 43 13.13 -5.37 8.73
N ILE A 44 13.61 -5.26 9.95
CA ILE A 44 13.23 -4.20 10.86
C ILE A 44 14.51 -3.57 11.40
N LYS A 45 14.51 -2.25 11.51
CA LYS A 45 15.64 -1.53 12.06
C LYS A 45 15.14 -0.55 13.12
N GLY A 46 15.34 -0.91 14.37
CA GLY A 46 14.86 -0.09 15.48
C GLY A 46 13.35 -0.15 15.62
N LYS A 47 12.77 0.90 16.19
CA LYS A 47 11.35 0.92 16.53
C LYS A 47 10.48 1.56 15.44
N THR A 48 11.10 2.26 14.50
CA THR A 48 10.33 3.06 13.54
C THR A 48 10.75 2.83 12.10
N LYS A 49 11.75 2.00 11.85
CA LYS A 49 12.26 1.82 10.51
C LYS A 49 12.17 0.38 10.06
N VAL A 50 11.91 0.20 8.79
CA VAL A 50 11.86 -1.13 8.17
C VAL A 50 12.73 -1.12 6.93
N LEU A 51 13.15 -2.33 6.54
CA LEU A 51 13.87 -2.55 5.30
C LEU A 51 12.88 -3.10 4.29
N ILE A 52 12.84 -2.46 3.13
CA ILE A 52 11.86 -2.75 2.09
C ILE A 52 12.57 -3.29 0.85
N GLN A 53 12.11 -4.45 0.38
CA GLN A 53 12.46 -4.94 -0.94
C GLN A 53 11.42 -4.41 -1.91
N PRO A 54 11.82 -3.54 -2.87
CA PRO A 54 10.86 -3.00 -3.82
C PRO A 54 10.16 -4.09 -4.61
N VAL A 55 8.88 -3.89 -4.84
CA VAL A 55 8.04 -4.82 -5.63
C VAL A 55 7.30 -3.98 -6.66
N VAL A 56 7.29 -4.46 -7.88
CA VAL A 56 6.59 -3.81 -8.98
C VAL A 56 5.59 -4.78 -9.57
N ALA A 57 4.53 -4.23 -10.16
CA ALA A 57 3.54 -5.02 -10.88
C ALA A 57 3.93 -5.08 -12.35
N GLY A 58 3.70 -6.23 -12.97
CA GLY A 58 3.84 -6.38 -14.41
C GLY A 58 2.62 -5.85 -15.13
N GLU A 59 2.42 -6.31 -16.36
CA GLU A 59 1.26 -5.90 -17.14
C GLU A 59 -0.01 -6.55 -16.61
N ASN A 60 -1.13 -5.91 -16.84
CA ASN A 60 -2.42 -6.46 -16.50
C ASN A 60 -2.73 -7.65 -17.42
N LYS A 61 -2.71 -8.84 -16.87
CA LYS A 61 -2.94 -10.07 -17.64
C LYS A 61 -4.37 -10.22 -18.11
N SER A 62 -5.29 -9.48 -17.53
CA SER A 62 -6.70 -9.51 -17.88
C SER A 62 -7.07 -8.44 -18.91
N MET A 63 -6.09 -7.76 -19.49
CA MET A 63 -6.35 -6.68 -20.43
C MET A 63 -7.18 -7.13 -21.63
N LYS A 64 -7.03 -8.36 -22.06
CA LYS A 64 -7.80 -8.93 -23.17
C LYS A 64 -9.30 -9.03 -22.89
N GLU A 65 -9.66 -9.07 -21.62
CA GLU A 65 -11.05 -9.23 -21.21
C GLU A 65 -11.75 -7.90 -21.03
N MET A 66 -11.00 -6.81 -21.13
CA MET A 66 -11.54 -5.47 -21.02
C MET A 66 -11.74 -4.89 -22.40
N THR A 67 -12.87 -4.26 -22.61
CA THR A 67 -13.18 -3.63 -23.87
C THR A 67 -13.44 -2.16 -23.65
N PHE A 68 -12.82 -1.31 -24.46
CA PHE A 68 -13.09 0.09 -24.43
C PHE A 68 -14.39 0.36 -25.18
N VAL A 69 -15.33 0.98 -24.49
CA VAL A 69 -16.62 1.35 -25.07
C VAL A 69 -16.62 2.86 -25.23
N PRO A 70 -16.47 3.38 -26.45
CA PRO A 70 -16.51 4.82 -26.65
C PRO A 70 -17.94 5.33 -26.47
N GLY A 71 -18.05 6.53 -25.94
CA GLY A 71 -19.37 7.14 -25.79
C GLY A 71 -19.34 8.26 -24.79
N GLY A 72 -20.37 9.08 -24.84
CA GLY A 72 -20.49 10.23 -23.97
C GLY A 72 -19.29 11.14 -24.05
N PHE A 73 -18.92 11.70 -22.92
CA PHE A 73 -17.78 12.61 -22.84
C PHE A 73 -16.45 11.86 -22.85
N VAL A 74 -16.40 10.74 -22.17
CA VAL A 74 -15.22 9.88 -22.14
C VAL A 74 -15.67 8.45 -22.34
N GLY A 75 -14.77 7.63 -22.88
CA GLY A 75 -15.05 6.21 -23.03
C GLY A 75 -14.96 5.47 -21.71
N THR A 76 -15.36 4.22 -21.75
CA THR A 76 -15.38 3.36 -20.57
C THR A 76 -14.76 2.00 -20.91
N TYR A 77 -13.90 1.52 -20.03
CA TYR A 77 -13.41 0.14 -20.12
C TYR A 77 -14.32 -0.76 -19.32
N THR A 78 -14.74 -1.87 -19.96
CA THR A 78 -15.53 -2.89 -19.27
C THR A 78 -14.62 -3.83 -18.51
N ASN A 79 -15.18 -4.47 -17.47
CA ASN A 79 -14.48 -5.52 -16.72
C ASN A 79 -13.16 -5.08 -16.10
N GLN A 80 -13.00 -3.80 -15.76
CA GLN A 80 -11.75 -3.37 -15.14
C GLN A 80 -11.55 -4.01 -13.75
N HIS A 81 -12.60 -4.48 -13.12
CA HIS A 81 -12.52 -5.12 -11.80
C HIS A 81 -11.79 -6.46 -11.81
N ILE A 82 -11.58 -7.05 -12.99
CA ILE A 82 -10.93 -8.36 -13.09
C ILE A 82 -9.43 -8.26 -13.38
N GLN A 83 -8.84 -7.11 -13.08
CA GLN A 83 -7.40 -6.93 -13.30
C GLN A 83 -6.59 -7.99 -12.57
N SER A 84 -5.56 -8.49 -13.26
CA SER A 84 -4.68 -9.51 -12.73
C SER A 84 -3.24 -9.16 -13.07
N TYR A 85 -2.36 -9.21 -12.10
CA TYR A 85 -0.97 -8.80 -12.24
C TYR A 85 -0.05 -9.82 -11.61
N ASP A 86 1.14 -9.99 -12.20
CA ASP A 86 2.25 -10.64 -11.54
C ASP A 86 3.07 -9.58 -10.83
N PHE A 87 3.70 -9.94 -9.73
CA PHE A 87 4.50 -9.01 -8.94
C PHE A 87 5.93 -9.51 -8.89
N PHE A 88 6.88 -8.59 -9.03
CA PHE A 88 8.29 -8.92 -9.11
C PHE A 88 9.08 -8.04 -8.15
N GLU A 89 10.07 -8.64 -7.51
CA GLU A 89 11.05 -7.87 -6.75
C GLU A 89 11.98 -7.19 -7.73
N LYS A 90 12.23 -5.90 -7.51
CA LYS A 90 13.08 -5.14 -8.41
C LYS A 90 13.83 -4.05 -7.66
N GLY A 91 15.15 -4.06 -7.77
CA GLY A 91 15.98 -3.07 -7.13
C GLY A 91 16.50 -3.51 -5.78
N GLU A 92 17.24 -2.63 -5.14
CA GLU A 92 17.90 -2.93 -3.89
C GLU A 92 16.98 -2.64 -2.69
N VAL A 93 17.22 -3.38 -1.62
CA VAL A 93 16.55 -3.14 -0.35
C VAL A 93 16.93 -1.74 0.15
N TYR A 94 15.95 -1.00 0.63
CA TYR A 94 16.19 0.32 1.18
C TYR A 94 15.45 0.48 2.51
N GLU A 95 15.84 1.49 3.26
CA GLU A 95 15.29 1.74 4.59
C GLU A 95 14.26 2.85 4.53
N VAL A 96 13.13 2.65 5.19
CA VAL A 96 12.12 3.69 5.32
C VAL A 96 11.64 3.77 6.76
N SER A 97 11.23 4.96 7.16
CA SER A 97 10.58 5.15 8.44
C SER A 97 9.09 4.91 8.31
N LEU A 98 8.53 4.13 9.21
CA LEU A 98 7.10 3.91 9.29
C LEU A 98 6.58 4.55 10.56
N SER A 99 5.74 5.54 10.39
CA SER A 99 5.02 6.18 11.50
C SER A 99 3.61 6.42 11.01
N THR A 100 2.71 6.69 11.93
CA THR A 100 1.33 6.98 11.54
C THR A 100 1.30 8.15 10.55
N SER A 101 2.09 9.19 10.79
CA SER A 101 2.10 10.35 9.91
C SER A 101 2.76 10.08 8.57
N SER A 102 3.85 9.31 8.53
CA SER A 102 4.50 9.02 7.26
C SER A 102 3.65 8.11 6.39
N MET A 103 2.99 7.13 6.99
CA MET A 103 2.10 6.24 6.24
C MET A 103 0.92 7.02 5.68
N LYS A 104 0.34 7.92 6.47
CA LYS A 104 -0.77 8.75 6.01
C LYS A 104 -0.34 9.71 4.90
N ARG A 105 0.81 10.33 5.06
CA ARG A 105 1.33 11.28 4.05
C ARG A 105 1.62 10.60 2.73
N ASN A 106 2.12 9.37 2.78
CA ASN A 106 2.47 8.61 1.58
C ASN A 106 1.32 7.74 1.06
N HIS A 107 0.19 7.73 1.75
CA HIS A 107 -0.96 6.88 1.40
C HIS A 107 -0.60 5.40 1.41
N TRP A 108 0.26 5.01 2.33
CA TRP A 108 0.72 3.64 2.45
C TRP A 108 -0.21 2.83 3.36
N LYS A 109 -0.43 1.58 2.96
CA LYS A 109 -1.19 0.60 3.74
C LYS A 109 -0.39 -0.67 3.82
N ILE A 110 -0.44 -1.32 4.99
CA ILE A 110 0.22 -2.61 5.18
C ILE A 110 -0.79 -3.70 4.91
N ALA A 111 -0.38 -4.70 4.13
CA ALA A 111 -1.24 -5.80 3.74
C ALA A 111 -0.45 -7.11 3.68
N ASP A 112 -1.17 -8.21 3.56
CA ASP A 112 -0.54 -9.53 3.50
C ASP A 112 0.00 -9.86 2.10
N ALA A 113 -0.38 -9.08 1.11
CA ALA A 113 0.02 -9.33 -0.27
C ALA A 113 0.19 -8.02 -1.03
N PRO A 114 0.99 -8.01 -2.10
CA PRO A 114 1.04 -6.84 -2.97
C PRO A 114 -0.25 -6.73 -3.77
N HIS A 115 -0.67 -5.50 -4.00
CA HIS A 115 -1.90 -5.23 -4.75
C HIS A 115 -1.64 -4.19 -5.82
N LYS A 116 -2.33 -4.34 -6.93
CA LYS A 116 -2.30 -3.38 -8.01
C LYS A 116 -3.70 -3.26 -8.59
N PHE A 117 -4.17 -2.04 -8.73
CA PHE A 117 -5.41 -1.73 -9.43
C PHE A 117 -5.23 -0.40 -10.14
N TYR A 118 -5.53 -0.37 -11.41
CA TYR A 118 -5.50 0.84 -12.22
C TYR A 118 -6.92 1.15 -12.67
N ASP A 119 -7.36 2.38 -12.42
CA ASP A 119 -8.70 2.80 -12.83
C ASP A 119 -8.65 3.29 -14.27
N TYR A 120 -9.01 2.41 -15.19
CA TYR A 120 -8.99 2.74 -16.60
C TYR A 120 -10.07 3.75 -17.00
N ASN A 121 -11.02 4.01 -16.11
CA ASN A 121 -12.12 4.94 -16.37
C ASN A 121 -11.96 6.27 -15.65
N PHE A 122 -10.86 6.46 -14.97
CA PHE A 122 -10.61 7.69 -14.23
C PHE A 122 -10.16 8.83 -15.12
#